data_ae579e870fc3d213d57e5aabc16f870b
#
_entry.id   ae579e870fc3d213d57e5aabc16f870b
#
_cell.length_a   1.000
_cell.length_b   1.000
_cell.length_c   1.000
_cell.angle_alpha   90.00
_cell.angle_beta   90.00
_cell.angle_gamma   90.00
#
_symmetry.space_group_name_H-M   'P 1'
#
loop_
_entity.id
_entity.type
_entity.pdbx_description
1 polymer ?
#
loop_
_entity_poly.entity_id
_entity_poly.type
_entity_poly.pdbx_seq_one_letter_code
_entity_poly.pdbx_strand_id
1 'polypeptide(L)'
;MKILVINPNTTSSMTDKIAIAARAVARPDTEIVATNSQDGPASIQGFLDVATCIPGLLAEVSRHPDVDAIVIACFDDTGVDAVRTLVSVPVLGIGEAAYHAASMIANKFSVITTLSRSVPGLENNLMRYGLAQKCVRVRATDIPVLKLEEGDPATLFKIKSEIRESIVHDKTEAIVLGCAGMADLMAQLSEEFGLPVIDGVAAGVTFVEALVNNRLSTSKIGAYSRN
;
A
#
# COMPACT_ATOMS: atom_id res chain seq x y z
N MET A 1 11.74 -2.68 17.68
CA MET A 1 11.78 -1.51 16.77
C MET A 1 10.43 -0.82 16.76
N LYS A 2 10.38 0.45 16.32
CA LYS A 2 9.15 1.23 16.25
C LYS A 2 8.87 1.65 14.81
N ILE A 3 7.74 1.23 14.25
CA ILE A 3 7.37 1.49 12.85
C ILE A 3 6.15 2.42 12.83
N LEU A 4 6.28 3.55 12.11
CA LEU A 4 5.15 4.41 11.80
C LEU A 4 4.44 3.88 10.55
N VAL A 5 3.18 3.51 10.70
CA VAL A 5 2.29 3.17 9.57
C VAL A 5 1.31 4.32 9.40
N ILE A 6 1.48 5.09 8.34
CA ILE A 6 0.72 6.32 8.15
C ILE A 6 -0.26 6.22 6.99
N ASN A 7 -1.54 6.43 7.30
CA ASN A 7 -2.59 6.64 6.32
C ASN A 7 -2.59 8.11 5.89
N PRO A 8 -2.29 8.45 4.63
CA PRO A 8 -2.19 9.84 4.19
C PRO A 8 -3.54 10.53 3.97
N ASN A 9 -4.67 9.81 4.09
CA ASN A 9 -6.00 10.41 4.12
C ASN A 9 -6.46 10.69 5.57
N THR A 10 -7.66 11.29 5.75
CA THR A 10 -8.16 11.71 7.06
C THR A 10 -9.16 10.73 7.70
N THR A 11 -9.39 9.54 7.11
CA THR A 11 -10.39 8.57 7.58
C THR A 11 -9.79 7.66 8.66
N SER A 12 -10.17 7.88 9.93
CA SER A 12 -9.66 7.13 11.08
C SER A 12 -10.06 5.65 11.07
N SER A 13 -11.29 5.31 10.65
CA SER A 13 -11.75 3.91 10.56
C SER A 13 -10.85 3.09 9.62
N MET A 14 -10.39 3.68 8.53
CA MET A 14 -9.43 3.04 7.63
C MET A 14 -8.06 2.85 8.30
N THR A 15 -7.63 3.82 9.11
CA THR A 15 -6.39 3.71 9.89
C THR A 15 -6.46 2.58 10.90
N ASP A 16 -7.62 2.36 11.53
CA ASP A 16 -7.83 1.25 12.46
C ASP A 16 -7.69 -0.11 11.76
N LYS A 17 -8.26 -0.28 10.56
CA LYS A 17 -8.09 -1.51 9.75
C LYS A 17 -6.62 -1.72 9.34
N ILE A 18 -5.95 -0.66 8.89
CA ILE A 18 -4.52 -0.69 8.57
C ILE A 18 -3.71 -1.11 9.79
N ALA A 19 -4.02 -0.58 10.98
CA ALA A 19 -3.35 -0.92 12.22
C ALA A 19 -3.50 -2.40 12.59
N ILE A 20 -4.68 -2.98 12.39
CA ILE A 20 -4.94 -4.40 12.62
C ILE A 20 -4.09 -5.25 11.67
N ALA A 21 -4.11 -4.95 10.37
CA ALA A 21 -3.32 -5.67 9.36
C ALA A 21 -1.81 -5.57 9.63
N ALA A 22 -1.32 -4.38 9.99
CA ALA A 22 0.08 -4.15 10.31
C ALA A 22 0.53 -4.96 11.55
N ARG A 23 -0.26 -4.93 12.63
CA ARG A 23 0.04 -5.68 13.87
C ARG A 23 -0.03 -7.19 13.70
N ALA A 24 -0.87 -7.68 12.79
CA ALA A 24 -1.02 -9.11 12.54
C ALA A 24 0.26 -9.77 11.99
N VAL A 25 1.12 -9.00 11.32
CA VAL A 25 2.35 -9.51 10.68
C VAL A 25 3.63 -8.99 11.34
N ALA A 26 3.53 -7.96 12.16
CA ALA A 26 4.66 -7.39 12.87
C ALA A 26 5.27 -8.42 13.85
N ARG A 27 6.59 -8.40 14.01
CA ARG A 27 7.28 -9.22 14.99
C ARG A 27 6.84 -8.86 16.42
N PRO A 28 6.93 -9.81 17.37
CA PRO A 28 6.49 -9.56 18.75
C PRO A 28 7.21 -8.38 19.44
N ASP A 29 8.42 -8.05 18.99
CA ASP A 29 9.25 -6.95 19.52
C ASP A 29 9.11 -5.64 18.70
N THR A 30 8.19 -5.61 17.73
CA THR A 30 7.92 -4.43 16.90
C THR A 30 6.70 -3.66 17.44
N GLU A 31 6.88 -2.40 17.77
CA GLU A 31 5.81 -1.45 18.07
C GLU A 31 5.27 -0.84 16.77
N ILE A 32 3.97 -0.99 16.53
CA ILE A 32 3.27 -0.35 15.40
C ILE A 32 2.56 0.91 15.89
N VAL A 33 3.01 2.06 15.42
CA VAL A 33 2.33 3.35 15.58
C VAL A 33 1.55 3.63 14.30
N ALA A 34 0.23 3.43 14.35
CA ALA A 34 -0.65 3.73 13.23
C ALA A 34 -1.32 5.09 13.43
N THR A 35 -1.24 5.94 12.40
CA THR A 35 -1.81 7.28 12.42
C THR A 35 -2.34 7.68 11.05
N ASN A 36 -3.09 8.76 10.97
CA ASN A 36 -3.54 9.37 9.72
C ASN A 36 -3.26 10.87 9.69
N SER A 37 -3.22 11.42 8.47
CA SER A 37 -3.16 12.86 8.30
C SER A 37 -4.34 13.56 8.96
N GLN A 38 -4.09 14.70 9.59
CA GLN A 38 -5.15 15.54 10.16
C GLN A 38 -5.82 16.41 9.09
N ASP A 39 -5.06 16.74 8.03
CA ASP A 39 -5.49 17.61 6.94
C ASP A 39 -5.36 16.86 5.60
N GLY A 40 -6.32 17.08 4.71
CA GLY A 40 -6.31 16.49 3.38
C GLY A 40 -7.65 15.82 3.01
N PRO A 41 -7.69 15.02 1.96
CA PRO A 41 -8.90 14.32 1.51
C PRO A 41 -9.26 13.16 2.45
N ALA A 42 -10.57 12.85 2.55
CA ALA A 42 -11.05 11.68 3.29
C ALA A 42 -10.62 10.35 2.64
N SER A 43 -10.37 10.34 1.34
CA SER A 43 -9.83 9.19 0.60
C SER A 43 -9.01 9.68 -0.59
N ILE A 44 -8.03 8.89 -1.02
CA ILE A 44 -7.19 9.19 -2.18
C ILE A 44 -7.67 8.34 -3.34
N GLN A 45 -8.20 9.00 -4.38
CA GLN A 45 -8.88 8.35 -5.49
C GLN A 45 -8.45 8.89 -6.87
N GLY A 46 -7.37 9.67 -6.94
CA GLY A 46 -6.86 10.23 -8.18
C GLY A 46 -5.82 11.32 -7.95
N PHE A 47 -5.30 11.88 -9.02
CA PHE A 47 -4.14 12.78 -9.02
C PHE A 47 -4.31 14.04 -8.15
N LEU A 48 -5.52 14.60 -8.06
CA LEU A 48 -5.76 15.77 -7.21
C LEU A 48 -5.65 15.41 -5.73
N ASP A 49 -6.26 14.29 -5.33
CA ASP A 49 -6.20 13.81 -3.94
C ASP A 49 -4.76 13.47 -3.55
N VAL A 50 -4.01 12.83 -4.46
CA VAL A 50 -2.57 12.56 -4.32
C VAL A 50 -1.79 13.84 -4.06
N ALA A 51 -2.03 14.92 -4.82
CA ALA A 51 -1.32 16.18 -4.64
C ALA A 51 -1.71 16.89 -3.34
N THR A 52 -2.99 16.86 -2.96
CA THR A 52 -3.51 17.62 -1.81
C THR A 52 -3.26 16.95 -0.47
N CYS A 53 -3.03 15.63 -0.42
CA CYS A 53 -2.73 14.93 0.85
C CYS A 53 -1.27 15.06 1.31
N ILE A 54 -0.32 15.41 0.42
CA ILE A 54 1.12 15.44 0.73
C ILE A 54 1.46 16.38 1.90
N PRO A 55 0.97 17.63 1.96
CA PRO A 55 1.27 18.50 3.09
C PRO A 55 0.89 17.92 4.45
N GLY A 56 -0.30 17.33 4.56
CA GLY A 56 -0.78 16.66 5.77
C GLY A 56 0.06 15.44 6.14
N LEU A 57 0.43 14.63 5.15
CA LEU A 57 1.35 13.49 5.33
C LEU A 57 2.70 13.93 5.89
N LEU A 58 3.34 14.95 5.32
CA LEU A 58 4.65 15.42 5.77
C LEU A 58 4.59 16.03 7.18
N ALA A 59 3.51 16.76 7.49
CA ALA A 59 3.28 17.29 8.81
C ALA A 59 3.15 16.16 9.85
N GLU A 60 2.42 15.10 9.52
CA GLU A 60 2.23 13.95 10.42
C GLU A 60 3.54 13.17 10.61
N VAL A 61 4.31 12.91 9.57
CA VAL A 61 5.64 12.27 9.69
C VAL A 61 6.53 13.07 10.65
N SER A 62 6.49 14.41 10.57
CA SER A 62 7.32 15.29 11.41
C SER A 62 6.94 15.24 12.90
N ARG A 63 5.73 14.76 13.26
CA ARG A 63 5.30 14.56 14.65
C ARG A 63 5.86 13.28 15.28
N HIS A 64 6.44 12.40 14.46
CA HIS A 64 6.97 11.10 14.88
C HIS A 64 8.46 10.96 14.56
N PRO A 65 9.35 11.78 15.17
CA PRO A 65 10.79 11.78 14.86
C PRO A 65 11.52 10.52 15.33
N ASP A 66 10.97 9.81 16.34
CA ASP A 66 11.64 8.70 17.05
C ASP A 66 11.12 7.34 16.55
N VAL A 67 11.11 7.13 15.23
CA VAL A 67 10.72 5.86 14.62
C VAL A 67 11.89 5.24 13.85
N ASP A 68 11.92 3.91 13.77
CA ASP A 68 12.97 3.16 13.08
C ASP A 68 12.66 2.98 11.58
N ALA A 69 11.38 3.04 11.20
CA ALA A 69 10.95 2.94 9.80
C ALA A 69 9.55 3.55 9.59
N ILE A 70 9.20 3.81 8.33
CA ILE A 70 7.90 4.36 7.94
C ILE A 70 7.29 3.55 6.81
N VAL A 71 6.00 3.23 6.93
CA VAL A 71 5.17 2.64 5.88
C VAL A 71 4.07 3.62 5.50
N ILE A 72 4.03 4.04 4.24
CA ILE A 72 2.96 4.88 3.70
C ILE A 72 1.83 3.98 3.23
N ALA A 73 0.71 4.00 3.97
CA ALA A 73 -0.42 3.09 3.78
C ALA A 73 -1.44 3.63 2.75
N CYS A 74 -0.94 4.03 1.58
CA CYS A 74 -1.72 4.34 0.39
C CYS A 74 -1.13 3.61 -0.80
N PHE A 75 -1.96 2.91 -1.55
CA PHE A 75 -1.48 2.05 -2.63
C PHE A 75 -0.92 2.83 -3.83
N ASP A 76 -1.27 4.11 -3.96
CA ASP A 76 -0.66 5.02 -4.94
C ASP A 76 0.79 5.42 -4.58
N ASP A 77 1.32 4.95 -3.43
CA ASP A 77 2.64 5.32 -2.88
C ASP A 77 2.84 6.84 -2.77
N THR A 78 1.75 7.51 -2.37
CA THR A 78 1.66 8.96 -2.32
C THR A 78 2.69 9.55 -1.36
N GLY A 79 3.54 10.44 -1.87
CA GLY A 79 4.51 11.18 -1.07
C GLY A 79 5.72 10.39 -0.58
N VAL A 80 5.90 9.12 -0.97
CA VAL A 80 7.02 8.26 -0.52
C VAL A 80 8.37 8.95 -0.73
N ASP A 81 8.65 9.54 -1.90
CA ASP A 81 9.92 10.22 -2.16
C ASP A 81 10.08 11.51 -1.36
N ALA A 82 9.00 12.24 -1.13
CA ALA A 82 9.04 13.42 -0.27
C ALA A 82 9.37 13.03 1.18
N VAL A 83 8.79 11.93 1.68
CA VAL A 83 9.12 11.39 3.01
C VAL A 83 10.57 10.86 3.05
N ARG A 84 11.03 10.14 2.02
CA ARG A 84 12.44 9.72 1.88
C ARG A 84 13.41 10.90 1.91
N THR A 85 12.99 12.05 1.37
CA THR A 85 13.79 13.29 1.48
C THR A 85 13.77 13.84 2.89
N LEU A 86 12.65 13.73 3.61
CA LEU A 86 12.45 14.29 4.94
C LEU A 86 13.22 13.52 6.03
N VAL A 87 13.23 12.17 5.98
CA VAL A 87 13.78 11.30 7.03
C VAL A 87 14.91 10.41 6.51
N SER A 88 15.76 9.90 7.43
CA SER A 88 16.85 8.97 7.11
C SER A 88 16.49 7.50 7.32
N VAL A 89 15.43 7.20 8.07
CA VAL A 89 14.97 5.83 8.28
C VAL A 89 14.42 5.22 6.99
N PRO A 90 14.33 3.89 6.86
CA PRO A 90 13.69 3.24 5.72
C PRO A 90 12.24 3.69 5.56
N VAL A 91 11.84 3.97 4.32
CA VAL A 91 10.47 4.36 3.96
C VAL A 91 10.00 3.52 2.79
N LEU A 92 8.88 2.83 2.95
CA LEU A 92 8.22 2.09 1.86
C LEU A 92 6.77 2.55 1.71
N GLY A 93 6.31 2.57 0.46
CA GLY A 93 4.89 2.59 0.17
C GLY A 93 4.34 1.17 0.09
N ILE A 94 3.06 1.00 0.41
CA ILE A 94 2.42 -0.33 0.36
C ILE A 94 2.24 -0.85 -1.07
N GLY A 95 2.17 0.03 -2.07
CA GLY A 95 2.15 -0.35 -3.48
C GLY A 95 3.50 -0.94 -3.90
N GLU A 96 4.60 -0.22 -3.67
CA GLU A 96 5.98 -0.67 -3.93
C GLU A 96 6.24 -2.03 -3.26
N ALA A 97 5.89 -2.17 -1.99
CA ALA A 97 6.09 -3.40 -1.23
C ALA A 97 5.28 -4.57 -1.81
N ALA A 98 4.00 -4.35 -2.13
CA ALA A 98 3.13 -5.39 -2.69
C ALA A 98 3.58 -5.85 -4.09
N TYR A 99 3.97 -4.93 -4.95
CA TYR A 99 4.47 -5.27 -6.29
C TYR A 99 5.75 -6.09 -6.22
N HIS A 100 6.69 -5.71 -5.34
CA HIS A 100 7.92 -6.48 -5.15
C HIS A 100 7.62 -7.85 -4.55
N ALA A 101 6.76 -7.96 -3.53
CA ALA A 101 6.35 -9.23 -2.95
C ALA A 101 5.76 -10.16 -4.01
N ALA A 102 4.82 -9.69 -4.82
CA ALA A 102 4.22 -10.46 -5.89
C ALA A 102 5.26 -10.93 -6.92
N SER A 103 6.20 -10.05 -7.30
CA SER A 103 7.24 -10.37 -8.29
C SER A 103 8.24 -11.44 -7.84
N MET A 104 8.37 -11.67 -6.52
CA MET A 104 9.26 -12.67 -5.93
C MET A 104 8.63 -14.06 -5.92
N ILE A 105 7.29 -14.16 -5.89
CA ILE A 105 6.58 -15.43 -5.73
C ILE A 105 5.78 -15.87 -6.95
N ALA A 106 5.61 -14.97 -7.93
CA ALA A 106 4.90 -15.23 -9.18
C ALA A 106 5.67 -14.67 -10.38
N ASN A 107 5.55 -15.33 -11.53
CA ASN A 107 6.09 -14.78 -12.76
C ASN A 107 5.22 -13.65 -13.29
N LYS A 108 3.91 -13.77 -13.13
CA LYS A 108 2.91 -12.76 -13.53
C LYS A 108 1.89 -12.53 -12.42
N PHE A 109 1.55 -11.27 -12.18
CA PHE A 109 0.50 -10.89 -11.24
C PHE A 109 -0.46 -9.86 -11.84
N SER A 110 -1.65 -9.74 -11.28
CA SER A 110 -2.59 -8.65 -11.58
C SER A 110 -2.88 -7.85 -10.31
N VAL A 111 -3.23 -6.59 -10.50
CA VAL A 111 -3.65 -5.69 -9.42
C VAL A 111 -5.16 -5.52 -9.49
N ILE A 112 -5.85 -5.62 -8.35
CA ILE A 112 -7.28 -5.33 -8.24
C ILE A 112 -7.42 -4.06 -7.39
N THR A 113 -7.75 -2.95 -8.06
CA THR A 113 -7.92 -1.64 -7.39
C THR A 113 -9.38 -1.19 -7.32
N THR A 114 -9.61 -0.04 -6.73
CA THR A 114 -10.94 0.52 -6.50
C THR A 114 -11.50 1.19 -7.74
N LEU A 115 -10.94 2.30 -8.20
CA LEU A 115 -11.51 3.12 -9.25
C LEU A 115 -10.67 3.12 -10.54
N SER A 116 -11.35 3.12 -11.68
CA SER A 116 -10.70 3.17 -13.00
C SER A 116 -9.80 4.39 -13.16
N ARG A 117 -10.14 5.52 -12.54
CA ARG A 117 -9.30 6.75 -12.57
C ARG A 117 -7.96 6.63 -11.83
N SER A 118 -7.81 5.64 -10.93
CA SER A 118 -6.53 5.36 -10.25
C SER A 118 -5.60 4.48 -11.09
N VAL A 119 -6.12 3.73 -12.06
CA VAL A 119 -5.35 2.79 -12.88
C VAL A 119 -4.10 3.43 -13.51
N PRO A 120 -4.18 4.60 -14.18
CA PRO A 120 -2.99 5.21 -14.79
C PRO A 120 -1.87 5.54 -13.79
N GLY A 121 -2.23 5.94 -12.56
CA GLY A 121 -1.26 6.21 -11.49
C GLY A 121 -0.53 4.95 -11.06
N LEU A 122 -1.25 3.83 -10.90
CA LEU A 122 -0.69 2.54 -10.53
C LEU A 122 0.20 1.95 -11.64
N GLU A 123 -0.21 2.09 -12.89
CA GLU A 123 0.61 1.68 -14.05
C GLU A 123 1.91 2.50 -14.13
N ASN A 124 1.86 3.80 -13.86
CA ASN A 124 3.05 4.65 -13.76
C ASN A 124 4.00 4.19 -12.63
N ASN A 125 3.46 3.80 -11.47
CA ASN A 125 4.25 3.24 -10.37
C ASN A 125 4.91 1.92 -10.77
N LEU A 126 4.18 1.02 -11.44
CA LEU A 126 4.73 -0.24 -11.97
C LEU A 126 5.89 0.00 -12.95
N MET A 127 5.76 1.00 -13.84
CA MET A 127 6.86 1.39 -14.75
C MET A 127 8.05 1.95 -13.97
N ARG A 128 7.81 2.82 -12.99
CA ARG A 128 8.83 3.44 -12.14
C ARG A 128 9.63 2.40 -11.34
N TYR A 129 8.96 1.35 -10.84
CA TYR A 129 9.60 0.26 -10.09
C TYR A 129 10.21 -0.84 -11.00
N GLY A 130 10.08 -0.72 -12.31
CA GLY A 130 10.61 -1.70 -13.26
C GLY A 130 9.82 -3.01 -13.31
N LEU A 131 8.59 -3.02 -12.80
CA LEU A 131 7.74 -4.21 -12.66
C LEU A 131 6.56 -4.25 -13.65
N ALA A 132 6.46 -3.29 -14.57
CA ALA A 132 5.37 -3.22 -15.55
C ALA A 132 5.24 -4.50 -16.39
N GLN A 133 6.35 -5.16 -16.73
CA GLN A 133 6.33 -6.42 -17.48
C GLN A 133 5.88 -7.62 -16.64
N LYS A 134 5.94 -7.53 -15.32
CA LYS A 134 5.46 -8.56 -14.39
C LYS A 134 3.96 -8.44 -14.12
N CYS A 135 3.42 -7.22 -14.15
CA CYS A 135 2.00 -6.97 -14.00
C CYS A 135 1.28 -7.22 -15.33
N VAL A 136 0.34 -8.15 -15.36
CA VAL A 136 -0.45 -8.43 -16.56
C VAL A 136 -1.48 -7.33 -16.77
N ARG A 137 -2.17 -6.92 -15.71
CA ARG A 137 -3.19 -5.88 -15.77
C ARG A 137 -3.45 -5.26 -14.39
N VAL A 138 -3.76 -3.98 -14.40
CA VAL A 138 -4.41 -3.28 -13.28
C VAL A 138 -5.91 -3.24 -13.60
N ARG A 139 -6.73 -3.92 -12.76
CA ARG A 139 -8.18 -3.99 -12.89
C ARG A 139 -8.85 -3.13 -11.82
N ALA A 140 -9.92 -2.47 -12.17
CA ALA A 140 -10.69 -1.64 -11.25
C ALA A 140 -12.09 -2.23 -11.03
N THR A 141 -12.53 -2.23 -9.78
CA THR A 141 -13.87 -2.66 -9.39
C THR A 141 -14.92 -1.57 -9.57
N ASP A 142 -14.48 -0.32 -9.78
CA ASP A 142 -15.29 0.91 -9.75
C ASP A 142 -16.12 1.06 -8.46
N ILE A 143 -15.53 0.64 -7.34
CA ILE A 143 -16.06 0.86 -6.00
C ILE A 143 -15.32 2.04 -5.38
N PRO A 144 -16.03 3.09 -4.92
CA PRO A 144 -15.40 4.18 -4.16
C PRO A 144 -14.70 3.67 -2.91
N VAL A 145 -13.52 4.24 -2.57
CA VAL A 145 -12.67 3.75 -1.47
C VAL A 145 -13.45 3.65 -0.15
N LEU A 146 -14.26 4.65 0.19
CA LEU A 146 -15.02 4.65 1.45
C LEU A 146 -16.11 3.56 1.50
N LYS A 147 -16.55 3.04 0.36
CA LYS A 147 -17.50 1.90 0.34
C LYS A 147 -16.89 0.58 0.81
N LEU A 148 -15.56 0.45 0.79
CA LEU A 148 -14.87 -0.70 1.38
C LEU A 148 -15.06 -0.79 2.91
N GLU A 149 -15.34 0.36 3.56
CA GLU A 149 -15.57 0.42 5.00
C GLU A 149 -16.94 -0.16 5.42
N GLU A 150 -17.90 -0.19 4.50
CA GLU A 150 -19.28 -0.60 4.81
C GLU A 150 -19.42 -2.14 4.92
N GLY A 151 -18.46 -2.92 4.44
CA GLY A 151 -18.53 -4.40 4.46
C GLY A 151 -19.68 -4.99 3.63
N ASP A 152 -20.14 -4.26 2.62
CA ASP A 152 -21.28 -4.66 1.78
C ASP A 152 -20.92 -5.92 0.96
N PRO A 153 -21.76 -6.98 0.99
CA PRO A 153 -21.59 -8.17 0.17
C PRO A 153 -21.46 -7.89 -1.34
N ALA A 154 -22.11 -6.87 -1.86
CA ALA A 154 -22.00 -6.47 -3.26
C ALA A 154 -20.60 -5.95 -3.60
N THR A 155 -19.96 -5.26 -2.67
CA THR A 155 -18.56 -4.82 -2.78
C THR A 155 -17.62 -6.04 -2.90
N LEU A 156 -17.75 -7.00 -1.99
CA LEU A 156 -16.96 -8.21 -2.01
C LEU A 156 -17.20 -9.04 -3.29
N PHE A 157 -18.44 -9.12 -3.75
CA PHE A 157 -18.79 -9.80 -5.01
C PHE A 157 -18.07 -9.19 -6.21
N LYS A 158 -18.00 -7.85 -6.33
CA LYS A 158 -17.29 -7.17 -7.43
C LYS A 158 -15.78 -7.44 -7.38
N ILE A 159 -15.17 -7.39 -6.18
CA ILE A 159 -13.75 -7.72 -6.01
C ILE A 159 -13.47 -9.14 -6.50
N LYS A 160 -14.27 -10.11 -6.03
CA LYS A 160 -14.17 -11.52 -6.45
C LYS A 160 -14.39 -11.72 -7.95
N SER A 161 -15.30 -10.93 -8.54
CA SER A 161 -15.53 -10.96 -10.00
C SER A 161 -14.29 -10.56 -10.77
N GLU A 162 -13.63 -9.44 -10.40
CA GLU A 162 -12.42 -8.99 -11.06
C GLU A 162 -11.24 -9.97 -10.86
N ILE A 163 -11.17 -10.65 -9.69
CA ILE A 163 -10.18 -11.70 -9.47
C ILE A 163 -10.44 -12.88 -10.44
N ARG A 164 -11.69 -13.34 -10.59
CA ARG A 164 -12.02 -14.41 -11.54
C ARG A 164 -11.66 -14.04 -12.98
N GLU A 165 -12.01 -12.82 -13.39
CA GLU A 165 -11.65 -12.28 -14.70
C GLU A 165 -10.13 -12.28 -14.91
N SER A 166 -9.35 -11.89 -13.90
CA SER A 166 -7.90 -11.89 -14.01
C SER A 166 -7.31 -13.29 -14.13
N ILE A 167 -7.86 -14.28 -13.43
CA ILE A 167 -7.45 -15.67 -13.53
C ILE A 167 -7.78 -16.24 -14.91
N VAL A 168 -9.01 -16.04 -15.39
CA VAL A 168 -9.50 -16.63 -16.63
C VAL A 168 -8.90 -15.97 -17.87
N HIS A 169 -8.89 -14.64 -17.92
CA HIS A 169 -8.52 -13.89 -19.11
C HIS A 169 -7.07 -13.40 -19.11
N ASP A 170 -6.57 -12.92 -17.97
CA ASP A 170 -5.21 -12.40 -17.87
C ASP A 170 -4.18 -13.49 -17.55
N LYS A 171 -4.63 -14.69 -17.12
CA LYS A 171 -3.76 -15.81 -16.71
C LYS A 171 -2.79 -15.42 -15.59
N THR A 172 -3.29 -14.63 -14.66
CA THR A 172 -2.50 -14.20 -13.50
C THR A 172 -2.16 -15.37 -12.58
N GLU A 173 -0.99 -15.29 -11.93
CA GLU A 173 -0.49 -16.30 -10.99
C GLU A 173 -0.56 -15.80 -9.53
N ALA A 174 -0.74 -14.49 -9.33
CA ALA A 174 -0.92 -13.87 -8.04
C ALA A 174 -1.77 -12.60 -8.17
N ILE A 175 -2.47 -12.24 -7.10
CA ILE A 175 -3.28 -11.01 -7.01
C ILE A 175 -2.62 -10.05 -6.02
N VAL A 176 -2.56 -8.79 -6.38
CA VAL A 176 -2.19 -7.70 -5.48
C VAL A 176 -3.45 -6.87 -5.19
N LEU A 177 -3.77 -6.69 -3.91
CA LEU A 177 -4.87 -5.85 -3.46
C LEU A 177 -4.47 -4.38 -3.53
N GLY A 178 -5.06 -3.65 -4.46
CA GLY A 178 -4.71 -2.28 -4.84
C GLY A 178 -5.34 -1.18 -3.96
N CYS A 179 -5.63 -1.48 -2.70
CA CYS A 179 -6.12 -0.51 -1.72
C CYS A 179 -5.88 -1.02 -0.30
N ALA A 180 -5.41 -0.14 0.60
CA ALA A 180 -5.24 -0.48 2.03
C ALA A 180 -6.55 -0.91 2.70
N GLY A 181 -7.69 -0.40 2.24
CA GLY A 181 -9.04 -0.80 2.71
C GLY A 181 -9.43 -2.24 2.39
N MET A 182 -8.63 -2.99 1.62
CA MET A 182 -8.85 -4.40 1.30
C MET A 182 -7.97 -5.36 2.12
N ALA A 183 -7.15 -4.85 3.03
CA ALA A 183 -6.13 -5.66 3.74
C ALA A 183 -6.74 -6.87 4.49
N ASP A 184 -7.93 -6.70 5.05
CA ASP A 184 -8.67 -7.74 5.78
C ASP A 184 -9.19 -8.89 4.89
N LEU A 185 -9.21 -8.71 3.56
CA LEU A 185 -9.72 -9.70 2.60
C LEU A 185 -8.65 -10.71 2.15
N MET A 186 -7.37 -10.47 2.39
CA MET A 186 -6.25 -11.25 1.86
C MET A 186 -6.38 -12.76 2.11
N ALA A 187 -6.56 -13.15 3.37
CA ALA A 187 -6.60 -14.56 3.75
C ALA A 187 -7.80 -15.29 3.12
N GLN A 188 -8.99 -14.72 3.21
CA GLN A 188 -10.21 -15.27 2.62
C GLN A 188 -10.08 -15.44 1.09
N LEU A 189 -9.57 -14.40 0.40
CA LEU A 189 -9.44 -14.46 -1.06
C LEU A 189 -8.37 -15.45 -1.50
N SER A 190 -7.26 -15.55 -0.75
CA SER A 190 -6.20 -16.51 -1.05
C SER A 190 -6.70 -17.96 -0.92
N GLU A 191 -7.46 -18.26 0.13
CA GLU A 191 -8.08 -19.59 0.34
C GLU A 191 -9.13 -19.88 -0.75
N GLU A 192 -10.03 -18.93 -1.04
CA GLU A 192 -11.13 -19.13 -2.01
C GLU A 192 -10.61 -19.37 -3.44
N PHE A 193 -9.57 -18.65 -3.86
CA PHE A 193 -9.08 -18.73 -5.24
C PHE A 193 -7.89 -19.67 -5.42
N GLY A 194 -7.29 -20.15 -4.33
CA GLY A 194 -6.17 -21.09 -4.38
C GLY A 194 -4.89 -20.52 -5.01
N LEU A 195 -4.71 -19.18 -4.94
CA LEU A 195 -3.52 -18.50 -5.42
C LEU A 195 -3.08 -17.40 -4.43
N PRO A 196 -1.80 -16.98 -4.47
CA PRO A 196 -1.33 -15.93 -3.59
C PRO A 196 -2.10 -14.62 -3.81
N VAL A 197 -2.64 -14.07 -2.73
CA VAL A 197 -3.21 -12.72 -2.67
C VAL A 197 -2.34 -11.90 -1.74
N ILE A 198 -1.83 -10.77 -2.22
CA ILE A 198 -0.87 -9.93 -1.51
C ILE A 198 -1.56 -8.69 -0.96
N ASP A 199 -1.45 -8.49 0.35
CA ASP A 199 -1.77 -7.24 1.02
C ASP A 199 -0.51 -6.36 1.14
N GLY A 200 -0.64 -5.10 0.72
CA GLY A 200 0.46 -4.15 0.73
C GLY A 200 0.88 -3.70 2.12
N VAL A 201 -0.05 -3.65 3.08
CA VAL A 201 0.26 -3.26 4.47
C VAL A 201 1.16 -4.31 5.10
N ALA A 202 0.78 -5.59 4.98
CA ALA A 202 1.57 -6.71 5.48
C ALA A 202 2.96 -6.76 4.82
N ALA A 203 3.03 -6.61 3.50
CA ALA A 203 4.30 -6.58 2.77
C ALA A 203 5.17 -5.40 3.20
N GLY A 204 4.59 -4.20 3.34
CA GLY A 204 5.31 -3.00 3.76
C GLY A 204 5.95 -3.14 5.13
N VAL A 205 5.19 -3.63 6.12
CA VAL A 205 5.69 -3.83 7.48
C VAL A 205 6.84 -4.84 7.51
N THR A 206 6.66 -6.02 6.90
CA THR A 206 7.71 -7.06 6.90
C THR A 206 8.97 -6.62 6.16
N PHE A 207 8.83 -5.87 5.08
CA PHE A 207 10.00 -5.39 4.33
C PHE A 207 10.75 -4.28 5.07
N VAL A 208 10.08 -3.33 5.73
CA VAL A 208 10.82 -2.32 6.52
C VAL A 208 11.48 -2.95 7.73
N GLU A 209 10.88 -3.97 8.37
CA GLU A 209 11.54 -4.76 9.42
C GLU A 209 12.83 -5.40 8.92
N ALA A 210 12.81 -5.98 7.72
CA ALA A 210 14.00 -6.57 7.11
C ALA A 210 15.08 -5.52 6.84
N LEU A 211 14.70 -4.32 6.34
CA LEU A 211 15.65 -3.23 6.11
C LEU A 211 16.29 -2.74 7.41
N VAL A 212 15.51 -2.53 8.46
CA VAL A 212 16.01 -2.09 9.79
C VAL A 212 16.93 -3.16 10.40
N ASN A 213 16.54 -4.45 10.34
CA ASN A 213 17.36 -5.55 10.85
C ASN A 213 18.72 -5.67 10.13
N ASN A 214 18.77 -5.29 8.86
CA ASN A 214 20.01 -5.21 8.08
C ASN A 214 20.74 -3.87 8.27
N ARG A 215 20.29 -3.00 9.16
CA ARG A 215 20.87 -1.66 9.45
C ARG A 215 20.95 -0.77 8.20
N LEU A 216 19.98 -0.91 7.31
CA LEU A 216 19.85 -0.08 6.12
C LEU A 216 19.07 1.20 6.44
N SER A 217 19.44 2.27 5.76
CA SER A 217 18.79 3.58 5.88
C SER A 217 18.54 4.18 4.50
N THR A 218 17.63 5.15 4.44
CA THR A 218 17.42 5.95 3.23
C THR A 218 18.69 6.75 2.92
N SER A 219 19.22 6.62 1.70
CA SER A 219 20.39 7.37 1.25
C SER A 219 20.12 8.88 1.30
N LYS A 220 21.09 9.63 1.80
CA LYS A 220 21.07 11.12 1.79
C LYS A 220 22.04 11.71 0.78
N ILE A 221 22.44 10.92 -0.21
CA ILE A 221 23.27 11.33 -1.33
C ILE A 221 22.39 11.38 -2.59
N GLY A 222 22.43 12.46 -3.35
CA GLY A 222 21.67 12.62 -4.59
C GLY A 222 20.22 13.02 -4.36
N ALA A 223 19.25 12.30 -4.95
CA ALA A 223 17.86 12.72 -5.02
C ALA A 223 17.15 12.93 -3.67
N TYR A 224 17.58 12.23 -2.62
CA TYR A 224 16.99 12.37 -1.27
C TYR A 224 17.83 13.24 -0.33
N SER A 225 18.84 13.96 -0.83
CA SER A 225 19.53 14.99 -0.05
C SER A 225 18.60 16.18 0.19
N ARG A 226 18.83 16.91 1.29
CA ARG A 226 18.09 18.13 1.62
C ARG A 226 18.80 19.42 1.18
N ASN A 227 19.99 19.28 0.62
CA ASN A 227 20.85 20.39 0.19
C ASN A 227 21.02 20.38 -1.32
#